data_5cd1252cd4eeb1dc62c8a40368db62f6
#
_entry.id   5cd1252cd4eeb1dc62c8a40368db62f6
#
_cell.length_a   1.000
_cell.length_b   1.000
_cell.length_c   1.000
_cell.angle_alpha   90.00
_cell.angle_beta   90.00
_cell.angle_gamma   90.00
#
_symmetry.space_group_name_H-M   'P 1'
#
loop_
_entity.id
_entity.type
_entity.pdbx_description
1 polymer ?
#
loop_
_entity_poly.entity_id
_entity_poly.type
_entity_poly.pdbx_seq_one_letter_code
_entity_poly.pdbx_strand_id
1 'polypeptide(L)'
;VNRTTRDRDEEGRARNARPRDGLGRPLPHGAEGVARQPEGVVRTPDETLREAQRLLDAGMPFHAHEVFEDAWKSGPEAERDLWQGLAQLAVGLTHAARGNREGGARLLRRGADRLTSAREGTPDRSAYGIDVGGLVAWARELSDRIEGTGTEVDAAAEAPRLRRTGA
;
A
#
# COMPACT_ATOMS: atom_id res chain seq x y z
N VAL A 1 5.56 11.75 31.95
CA VAL A 1 4.89 11.14 30.81
C VAL A 1 4.76 12.18 29.69
N ASN A 2 5.58 12.01 28.65
CA ASN A 2 5.50 12.88 27.48
C ASN A 2 4.26 12.52 26.68
N ARG A 3 3.19 13.27 26.90
CA ARG A 3 2.04 13.19 26.00
C ARG A 3 2.36 13.99 24.75
N THR A 4 2.53 13.30 23.65
CA THR A 4 2.67 13.96 22.36
C THR A 4 1.36 14.63 22.04
N THR A 5 1.36 15.96 21.91
CA THR A 5 0.19 16.69 21.50
C THR A 5 -0.13 16.34 20.05
N ARG A 6 -1.34 15.85 19.80
CA ARG A 6 -1.78 15.58 18.44
C ARG A 6 -2.01 16.87 17.69
N ASP A 7 -1.52 16.93 16.45
CA ASP A 7 -1.82 18.03 15.56
C ASP A 7 -3.31 18.02 15.21
N ARG A 8 -3.93 19.20 15.21
CA ARG A 8 -5.35 19.33 14.92
C ARG A 8 -5.58 20.37 13.83
N ASP A 9 -6.64 20.16 13.04
CA ASP A 9 -7.10 21.13 12.08
C ASP A 9 -7.95 22.22 12.78
N GLU A 10 -8.46 23.17 12.00
CA GLU A 10 -9.26 24.28 12.55
C GLU A 10 -10.53 23.82 13.23
N GLU A 11 -11.09 22.66 12.85
CA GLU A 11 -12.27 22.07 13.50
C GLU A 11 -11.89 21.15 14.68
N GLY A 12 -10.63 21.13 15.07
CA GLY A 12 -10.16 20.34 16.20
C GLY A 12 -9.93 18.85 15.90
N ARG A 13 -10.05 18.43 14.66
CA ARG A 13 -9.80 17.05 14.27
C ARG A 13 -8.31 16.76 14.21
N ALA A 14 -7.92 15.57 14.67
CA ALA A 14 -6.52 15.18 14.64
C ALA A 14 -5.99 15.12 13.20
N ARG A 15 -4.88 15.82 12.96
CA ARG A 15 -4.17 15.79 11.70
C ARG A 15 -2.73 15.38 11.92
N ASN A 16 -2.20 14.68 10.95
CA ASN A 16 -0.84 14.19 11.01
C ASN A 16 0.08 15.14 10.24
N ALA A 17 0.57 16.16 10.93
CA ALA A 17 1.44 17.18 10.34
C ALA A 17 2.92 16.84 10.43
N ARG A 18 3.29 15.74 11.12
CA ARG A 18 4.68 15.33 11.24
C ARG A 18 5.23 14.80 9.92
N PRO A 19 6.49 15.13 9.58
CA PRO A 19 7.13 14.48 8.46
C PRO A 19 7.22 12.97 8.69
N ARG A 20 7.27 12.21 7.61
CA ARG A 20 7.34 10.75 7.66
C ARG A 20 8.54 10.25 6.88
N ASP A 21 9.10 9.13 7.33
CA ASP A 21 10.16 8.44 6.59
C ASP A 21 9.56 7.62 5.42
N GLY A 22 10.42 6.89 4.70
CA GLY A 22 9.99 6.10 3.54
C GLY A 22 8.99 4.99 3.84
N LEU A 23 8.89 4.55 5.10
CA LEU A 23 7.91 3.56 5.55
C LEU A 23 6.70 4.20 6.22
N GLY A 24 6.56 5.52 6.12
CA GLY A 24 5.43 6.25 6.67
C GLY A 24 5.49 6.43 8.18
N ARG A 25 6.62 6.15 8.83
CA ARG A 25 6.78 6.35 10.27
C ARG A 25 6.87 7.83 10.59
N PRO A 26 6.12 8.33 11.60
CA PRO A 26 6.21 9.74 11.98
C PRO A 26 7.59 10.08 12.50
N LEU A 27 8.12 11.21 12.06
CA LEU A 27 9.38 11.76 12.52
C LEU A 27 9.11 12.98 13.40
N PRO A 28 10.09 13.42 14.20
CA PRO A 28 9.93 14.64 14.99
C PRO A 28 9.64 15.85 14.10
N HIS A 29 8.90 16.82 14.62
CA HIS A 29 8.66 18.08 13.94
C HIS A 29 9.99 18.74 13.58
N GLY A 30 10.11 19.24 12.35
CA GLY A 30 11.33 19.86 11.85
C GLY A 30 12.37 18.90 11.26
N ALA A 31 12.17 17.58 11.40
CA ALA A 31 13.04 16.59 10.76
C ALA A 31 12.79 16.53 9.25
N GLU A 32 13.83 16.20 8.48
CA GLU A 32 13.67 15.94 7.07
C GLU A 32 12.99 14.59 6.88
N GLY A 33 11.86 14.58 6.20
CA GLY A 33 11.13 13.37 5.86
C GLY A 33 11.03 13.20 4.36
N VAL A 34 10.43 12.09 3.94
CA VAL A 34 10.10 11.85 2.54
C VAL A 34 8.92 12.75 2.17
N ALA A 35 8.94 13.30 0.95
CA ALA A 35 7.85 14.13 0.46
C ALA A 35 6.53 13.36 0.50
N ARG A 36 5.49 13.98 1.07
CA ARG A 36 4.17 13.38 1.17
C ARG A 36 3.47 13.42 -0.18
N GLN A 37 2.63 12.40 -0.41
CA GLN A 37 1.75 12.44 -1.56
C GLN A 37 0.64 13.47 -1.32
N PRO A 38 0.29 14.29 -2.33
CA PRO A 38 -0.85 15.20 -2.21
C PRO A 38 -2.13 14.39 -1.98
N GLU A 39 -3.00 14.88 -1.11
CA GLU A 39 -4.28 14.23 -0.82
C GLU A 39 -5.32 14.53 -1.90
N GLY A 40 -6.20 13.56 -2.15
CA GLY A 40 -7.36 13.74 -3.03
C GLY A 40 -7.03 13.93 -4.50
N VAL A 41 -5.86 13.52 -4.94
CA VAL A 41 -5.45 13.63 -6.34
C VAL A 41 -6.21 12.61 -7.18
N VAL A 42 -6.83 13.08 -8.26
CA VAL A 42 -7.49 12.21 -9.26
C VAL A 42 -6.48 11.87 -10.34
N ARG A 43 -6.21 10.58 -10.49
CA ARG A 43 -5.30 10.04 -11.51
C ARG A 43 -6.07 9.07 -12.39
N THR A 44 -5.62 8.90 -13.63
CA THR A 44 -6.10 7.78 -14.44
C THR A 44 -5.58 6.47 -13.82
N PRO A 45 -6.23 5.32 -14.08
CA PRO A 45 -5.70 4.04 -13.60
C PRO A 45 -4.26 3.80 -14.02
N ASP A 46 -3.89 4.17 -15.23
CA ASP A 46 -2.50 4.04 -15.70
C ASP A 46 -1.53 4.89 -14.87
N GLU A 47 -1.89 6.14 -14.60
CA GLU A 47 -1.10 7.04 -13.76
C GLU A 47 -0.97 6.50 -12.34
N THR A 48 -2.06 5.99 -11.77
CA THR A 48 -2.08 5.36 -10.45
C THR A 48 -1.09 4.20 -10.39
N LEU A 49 -1.13 3.31 -11.36
CA LEU A 49 -0.27 2.12 -11.36
C LEU A 49 1.19 2.47 -11.58
N ARG A 50 1.48 3.43 -12.44
CA ARG A 50 2.86 3.89 -12.65
C ARG A 50 3.44 4.55 -11.40
N GLU A 51 2.68 5.43 -10.78
CA GLU A 51 3.13 6.13 -9.56
C GLU A 51 3.30 5.15 -8.40
N ALA A 52 2.34 4.27 -8.19
CA ALA A 52 2.41 3.27 -7.13
C ALA A 52 3.61 2.32 -7.33
N GLN A 53 3.85 1.89 -8.57
CA GLN A 53 5.00 1.03 -8.86
C GLN A 53 6.32 1.74 -8.58
N ARG A 54 6.44 3.01 -8.96
CA ARG A 54 7.61 3.82 -8.66
C ARG A 54 7.88 3.88 -7.17
N LEU A 55 6.83 4.10 -6.38
CA LEU A 55 6.94 4.19 -4.92
C LEU A 55 7.30 2.84 -4.30
N LEU A 56 6.69 1.75 -4.76
CA LEU A 56 7.02 0.41 -4.29
C LEU A 56 8.48 0.08 -4.58
N ASP A 57 8.95 0.36 -5.78
CA ASP A 57 10.34 0.10 -6.18
C ASP A 57 11.34 0.92 -5.37
N ALA A 58 10.93 2.09 -4.93
CA ALA A 58 11.75 2.96 -4.09
C ALA A 58 11.71 2.57 -2.60
N GLY A 59 11.00 1.51 -2.23
CA GLY A 59 10.87 1.08 -0.84
C GLY A 59 9.93 1.93 -0.02
N MET A 60 8.95 2.55 -0.66
CA MET A 60 7.96 3.43 -0.02
C MET A 60 6.54 2.88 -0.16
N PRO A 61 6.25 1.69 0.39
CA PRO A 61 4.94 1.09 0.26
C PRO A 61 3.82 1.87 0.98
N PHE A 62 4.14 2.58 2.05
CA PHE A 62 3.15 3.42 2.72
C PHE A 62 2.64 4.51 1.76
N HIS A 63 3.52 5.14 1.02
CA HIS A 63 3.13 6.17 0.05
C HIS A 63 2.37 5.58 -1.13
N ALA A 64 2.75 4.37 -1.56
CA ALA A 64 1.99 3.65 -2.59
C ALA A 64 0.56 3.38 -2.14
N HIS A 65 0.37 3.01 -0.88
CA HIS A 65 -0.97 2.80 -0.30
C HIS A 65 -1.84 4.06 -0.40
N GLU A 66 -1.27 5.24 -0.17
CA GLU A 66 -1.99 6.51 -0.30
C GLU A 66 -2.46 6.75 -1.74
N VAL A 67 -1.64 6.39 -2.71
CA VAL A 67 -2.02 6.47 -4.13
C VAL A 67 -3.20 5.54 -4.45
N PHE A 68 -3.18 4.32 -3.92
CA PHE A 68 -4.30 3.39 -4.08
C PHE A 68 -5.57 3.86 -3.37
N GLU A 69 -5.45 4.50 -2.21
CA GLU A 69 -6.60 5.08 -1.52
C GLU A 69 -7.28 6.16 -2.37
N ASP A 70 -6.50 7.03 -2.98
CA ASP A 70 -7.04 8.04 -3.89
C ASP A 70 -7.79 7.38 -5.05
N ALA A 71 -7.27 6.28 -5.57
CA ALA A 71 -7.89 5.57 -6.68
C ALA A 71 -9.27 5.01 -6.31
N TRP A 72 -9.40 4.36 -5.14
CA TRP A 72 -10.71 3.80 -4.79
C TRP A 72 -11.70 4.86 -4.32
N LYS A 73 -11.23 5.98 -3.77
CA LYS A 73 -12.11 7.08 -3.36
C LYS A 73 -12.66 7.86 -4.55
N SER A 74 -11.89 7.97 -5.62
CA SER A 74 -12.28 8.75 -6.80
C SER A 74 -12.78 7.90 -7.97
N GLY A 75 -12.58 6.59 -7.93
CA GLY A 75 -12.92 5.70 -9.02
C GLY A 75 -14.32 5.09 -8.91
N PRO A 76 -14.70 4.26 -9.91
CA PRO A 76 -15.98 3.57 -9.89
C PRO A 76 -16.11 2.62 -8.71
N GLU A 77 -17.32 2.54 -8.15
CA GLU A 77 -17.59 1.65 -7.04
C GLU A 77 -17.31 0.17 -7.37
N ALA A 78 -17.54 -0.23 -8.60
CA ALA A 78 -17.28 -1.60 -9.04
C ALA A 78 -15.79 -1.99 -8.94
N GLU A 79 -14.88 -1.01 -8.89
CA GLU A 79 -13.44 -1.23 -8.77
C GLU A 79 -12.92 -1.10 -7.33
N ARG A 80 -13.80 -0.82 -6.39
CA ARG A 80 -13.40 -0.57 -5.00
C ARG A 80 -12.57 -1.70 -4.42
N ASP A 81 -13.02 -2.95 -4.57
CA ASP A 81 -12.30 -4.10 -4.03
C ASP A 81 -10.92 -4.29 -4.65
N LEU A 82 -10.77 -3.96 -5.93
CA LEU A 82 -9.48 -4.02 -6.61
C LEU A 82 -8.49 -3.03 -5.97
N TRP A 83 -8.86 -1.77 -5.88
CA TRP A 83 -7.97 -0.74 -5.36
C TRP A 83 -7.74 -0.89 -3.86
N GLN A 84 -8.74 -1.29 -3.09
CA GLN A 84 -8.58 -1.57 -1.67
C GLN A 84 -7.68 -2.78 -1.42
N GLY A 85 -7.79 -3.81 -2.25
CA GLY A 85 -6.91 -4.97 -2.18
C GLY A 85 -5.45 -4.57 -2.39
N LEU A 86 -5.18 -3.77 -3.41
CA LEU A 86 -3.83 -3.26 -3.67
C LEU A 86 -3.32 -2.40 -2.50
N ALA A 87 -4.18 -1.53 -1.95
CA ALA A 87 -3.82 -0.73 -0.79
C ALA A 87 -3.46 -1.61 0.42
N GLN A 88 -4.21 -2.68 0.66
CA GLN A 88 -3.93 -3.61 1.74
C GLN A 88 -2.60 -4.34 1.56
N LEU A 89 -2.25 -4.71 0.33
CA LEU A 89 -0.94 -5.29 0.06
C LEU A 89 0.19 -4.31 0.40
N ALA A 90 0.03 -3.06 0.00
CA ALA A 90 1.02 -2.03 0.28
C ALA A 90 1.17 -1.78 1.79
N VAL A 91 0.07 -1.73 2.54
CA VAL A 91 0.09 -1.57 4.00
C VAL A 91 0.70 -2.81 4.66
N GLY A 92 0.39 -3.99 4.17
CA GLY A 92 0.97 -5.24 4.66
C GLY A 92 2.50 -5.25 4.50
N LEU A 93 2.99 -4.85 3.34
CA LEU A 93 4.43 -4.73 3.10
C LEU A 93 5.05 -3.68 4.02
N THR A 94 4.37 -2.56 4.25
CA THR A 94 4.82 -1.52 5.18
C THR A 94 5.00 -2.09 6.59
N HIS A 95 4.00 -2.80 7.12
CA HIS A 95 4.07 -3.40 8.44
C HIS A 95 5.20 -4.43 8.53
N ALA A 96 5.32 -5.28 7.51
CA ALA A 96 6.38 -6.28 7.47
C ALA A 96 7.77 -5.64 7.51
N ALA A 97 7.98 -4.58 6.72
CA ALA A 97 9.24 -3.86 6.67
C ALA A 97 9.56 -3.13 7.98
N ARG A 98 8.54 -2.75 8.73
CA ARG A 98 8.71 -2.16 10.08
C ARG A 98 9.00 -3.19 11.16
N GLY A 99 8.95 -4.46 10.85
CA GLY A 99 9.12 -5.54 11.81
C GLY A 99 7.84 -6.03 12.47
N ASN A 100 6.69 -5.49 12.10
CA ASN A 100 5.39 -5.99 12.56
C ASN A 100 4.96 -7.17 11.68
N ARG A 101 5.49 -8.34 11.99
CA ARG A 101 5.29 -9.56 11.18
C ARG A 101 3.84 -10.01 11.15
N GLU A 102 3.22 -10.08 12.32
CA GLU A 102 1.85 -10.56 12.45
C GLU A 102 0.86 -9.67 11.70
N GLY A 103 0.97 -8.35 11.90
CA GLY A 103 0.13 -7.39 11.19
C GLY A 103 0.38 -7.39 9.69
N GLY A 104 1.66 -7.49 9.28
CA GLY A 104 2.03 -7.55 7.88
C GLY A 104 1.47 -8.78 7.18
N ALA A 105 1.68 -9.97 7.76
CA ALA A 105 1.17 -11.21 7.19
C ALA A 105 -0.35 -11.20 7.07
N ARG A 106 -1.05 -10.72 8.08
CA ARG A 106 -2.51 -10.64 8.08
C ARG A 106 -3.02 -9.74 6.97
N LEU A 107 -2.44 -8.57 6.81
CA LEU A 107 -2.85 -7.62 5.77
C LEU A 107 -2.52 -8.12 4.36
N LEU A 108 -1.39 -8.78 4.18
CA LEU A 108 -1.04 -9.39 2.91
C LEU A 108 -2.08 -10.45 2.51
N ARG A 109 -2.50 -11.30 3.45
CA ARG A 109 -3.53 -12.30 3.18
C ARG A 109 -4.89 -11.68 2.90
N ARG A 110 -5.27 -10.66 3.65
CA ARG A 110 -6.54 -9.94 3.40
C ARG A 110 -6.54 -9.27 2.03
N GLY A 111 -5.44 -8.65 1.66
CA GLY A 111 -5.30 -8.05 0.33
C GLY A 111 -5.41 -9.09 -0.78
N ALA A 112 -4.75 -10.24 -0.61
CA ALA A 112 -4.84 -11.35 -1.55
C ALA A 112 -6.27 -11.86 -1.70
N ASP A 113 -6.98 -12.03 -0.60
CA ASP A 113 -8.38 -12.49 -0.62
C ASP A 113 -9.29 -11.46 -1.29
N ARG A 114 -9.08 -10.19 -1.02
CA ARG A 114 -9.88 -9.13 -1.64
C ARG A 114 -9.63 -9.04 -3.16
N LEU A 115 -8.39 -9.19 -3.59
CA LEU A 115 -8.06 -9.23 -5.02
C LEU A 115 -8.67 -10.45 -5.71
N THR A 116 -8.68 -11.59 -5.04
CA THR A 116 -9.34 -12.80 -5.55
C THR A 116 -10.83 -12.56 -5.74
N SER A 117 -11.50 -11.95 -4.75
CA SER A 117 -12.92 -11.59 -4.84
C SER A 117 -13.18 -10.60 -5.97
N ALA A 118 -12.34 -9.60 -6.12
CA ALA A 118 -12.47 -8.61 -7.19
C ALA A 118 -12.36 -9.26 -8.57
N ARG A 119 -11.43 -10.22 -8.72
CA ARG A 119 -11.24 -10.97 -9.96
C ARG A 119 -12.45 -11.85 -10.30
N GLU A 120 -13.02 -12.50 -9.30
CA GLU A 120 -14.21 -13.35 -9.48
C GLU A 120 -15.42 -12.53 -9.89
N GLY A 121 -15.56 -11.32 -9.34
CA GLY A 121 -16.65 -10.41 -9.66
C GLY A 121 -16.55 -9.80 -11.06
N THR A 122 -15.38 -9.88 -11.69
CA THR A 122 -15.13 -9.36 -13.03
C THR A 122 -14.45 -10.43 -13.87
N PRO A 123 -15.16 -11.51 -14.21
CA PRO A 123 -14.55 -12.58 -14.99
C PRO A 123 -14.07 -12.02 -16.32
N ASP A 124 -12.87 -12.38 -16.68
CA ASP A 124 -12.32 -12.19 -18.02
C ASP A 124 -11.52 -10.91 -18.26
N ARG A 125 -11.19 -10.13 -17.23
CA ARG A 125 -10.30 -9.01 -17.49
C ARG A 125 -9.34 -8.75 -16.36
N SER A 126 -8.05 -8.84 -16.66
CA SER A 126 -7.08 -8.14 -15.86
C SER A 126 -7.37 -6.65 -16.02
N ALA A 127 -8.10 -6.04 -15.07
CA ALA A 127 -8.38 -4.63 -15.12
C ALA A 127 -7.07 -3.87 -15.27
N TYR A 128 -6.95 -3.08 -16.32
CA TYR A 128 -5.79 -2.23 -16.56
C TYR A 128 -4.44 -2.96 -16.68
N GLY A 129 -4.46 -4.25 -16.99
CA GLY A 129 -3.25 -5.07 -17.08
C GLY A 129 -2.67 -5.49 -15.74
N ILE A 130 -3.39 -5.30 -14.64
CA ILE A 130 -2.94 -5.71 -13.31
C ILE A 130 -2.80 -7.23 -13.24
N ASP A 131 -1.64 -7.69 -12.76
CA ASP A 131 -1.36 -9.11 -12.59
C ASP A 131 -1.91 -9.62 -11.25
N VAL A 132 -3.21 -9.79 -11.19
CA VAL A 132 -3.90 -10.21 -9.96
C VAL A 132 -3.37 -11.56 -9.46
N GLY A 133 -3.24 -12.53 -10.36
CA GLY A 133 -2.73 -13.86 -9.98
C GLY A 133 -1.32 -13.80 -9.41
N GLY A 134 -0.44 -13.04 -10.04
CA GLY A 134 0.92 -12.85 -9.56
C GLY A 134 0.99 -12.12 -8.22
N LEU A 135 0.15 -11.12 -8.04
CA LEU A 135 0.09 -10.37 -6.77
C LEU A 135 -0.44 -11.24 -5.62
N VAL A 136 -1.46 -12.03 -5.88
CA VAL A 136 -2.00 -12.96 -4.88
C VAL A 136 -0.93 -13.99 -4.46
N ALA A 137 -0.23 -14.58 -5.43
CA ALA A 137 0.84 -15.51 -5.15
C ALA A 137 1.99 -14.87 -4.36
N TRP A 138 2.39 -13.66 -4.76
CA TRP A 138 3.42 -12.88 -4.06
C TRP A 138 3.03 -12.62 -2.60
N ALA A 139 1.80 -12.19 -2.37
CA ALA A 139 1.33 -11.86 -1.02
C ALA A 139 1.29 -13.08 -0.11
N ARG A 140 0.80 -14.20 -0.62
CA ARG A 140 0.74 -15.46 0.14
C ARG A 140 2.12 -16.02 0.45
N GLU A 141 3.01 -16.01 -0.52
CA GLU A 141 4.38 -16.46 -0.33
C GLU A 141 5.11 -15.59 0.71
N LEU A 142 5.00 -14.27 0.58
CA LEU A 142 5.66 -13.35 1.50
C LEU A 142 5.11 -13.52 2.93
N SER A 143 3.78 -13.62 3.08
CA SER A 143 3.16 -13.82 4.39
C SER A 143 3.62 -15.13 5.05
N ASP A 144 3.70 -16.21 4.29
CA ASP A 144 4.19 -17.51 4.79
C ASP A 144 5.65 -17.42 5.21
N ARG A 145 6.48 -16.75 4.43
CA ARG A 145 7.90 -16.58 4.71
C ARG A 145 8.12 -15.72 5.96
N ILE A 146 7.36 -14.65 6.13
CA ILE A 146 7.42 -13.79 7.31
C ILE A 146 7.07 -14.58 8.58
N GLU A 147 6.01 -15.37 8.54
CA GLU A 147 5.58 -16.16 9.69
C GLU A 147 6.49 -17.35 9.97
N GLY A 148 7.02 -17.97 8.91
CA GLY A 148 7.81 -19.18 9.04
C GLY A 148 9.25 -18.94 9.51
N THR A 149 9.97 -18.04 8.83
CA THR A 149 11.42 -17.88 9.04
C THR A 149 11.77 -16.66 9.89
N GLY A 150 10.87 -15.72 10.03
CA GLY A 150 11.14 -14.48 10.73
C GLY A 150 12.18 -13.59 10.05
N THR A 151 12.36 -13.73 8.76
CA THR A 151 13.31 -12.95 7.98
C THR A 151 12.93 -11.48 7.96
N GLU A 152 13.92 -10.61 8.06
CA GLU A 152 13.69 -9.17 7.90
C GLU A 152 13.24 -8.88 6.46
N VAL A 153 12.30 -7.95 6.32
CA VAL A 153 11.74 -7.58 5.03
C VAL A 153 12.30 -6.24 4.59
N ASP A 154 12.95 -6.22 3.44
CA ASP A 154 13.35 -4.99 2.77
C ASP A 154 12.26 -4.64 1.74
N ALA A 155 11.58 -3.53 1.96
CA ALA A 155 10.44 -3.14 1.16
C ALA A 155 10.78 -2.99 -0.34
N ALA A 156 11.93 -2.42 -0.66
CA ALA A 156 12.34 -2.26 -2.06
C ALA A 156 12.67 -3.60 -2.71
N ALA A 157 13.39 -4.47 -1.99
CA ALA A 157 13.77 -5.78 -2.50
C ALA A 157 12.55 -6.69 -2.72
N GLU A 158 11.52 -6.54 -1.89
CA GLU A 158 10.30 -7.35 -1.97
C GLU A 158 9.19 -6.70 -2.79
N ALA A 159 9.44 -5.55 -3.43
CA ALA A 159 8.41 -4.84 -4.18
C ALA A 159 7.80 -5.73 -5.27
N PRO A 160 6.46 -5.87 -5.28
CA PRO A 160 5.80 -6.68 -6.29
C PRO A 160 5.68 -5.95 -7.63
N ARG A 161 5.41 -6.70 -8.69
CA ARG A 161 5.06 -6.13 -9.99
C ARG A 161 3.53 -6.01 -10.07
N LEU A 162 3.04 -4.80 -10.26
CA LEU A 162 1.60 -4.56 -10.34
C LEU A 162 1.01 -5.02 -11.67
N ARG A 163 1.76 -4.88 -12.74
CA ARG A 163 1.30 -5.27 -14.07
C ARG A 163 2.17 -6.37 -14.64
N ARG A 164 1.58 -7.16 -15.55
CA ARG A 164 2.33 -8.13 -16.33
C ARG A 164 3.33 -7.40 -17.21
N THR A 165 4.58 -7.90 -17.20
CA THR A 165 5.60 -7.35 -18.06
C THR A 165 5.59 -8.06 -19.42
N GLY A 166 5.83 -7.30 -20.48
CA GLY A 166 6.14 -7.85 -21.78
C GLY A 166 4.99 -8.49 -22.52
N ALA A 167 3.93 -7.79 -22.62
CA ALA A 167 2.92 -8.17 -23.60
C ALA A 167 3.26 -7.63 -24.96
#